data_9c75689cbdad643c0b69667558b7af64
#
_entry.id   9c75689cbdad643c0b69667558b7af64
#
_cell.length_a   1.000
_cell.length_b   1.000
_cell.length_c   1.000
_cell.angle_alpha   90.00
_cell.angle_beta   90.00
_cell.angle_gamma   90.00
#
_symmetry.space_group_name_H-M   'P 1'
#
loop_
_entity.id
_entity.type
_entity.pdbx_description
1 polymer ?
#
loop_
_entity_poly.entity_id
_entity_poly.type
_entity_poly.pdbx_seq_one_letter_code
_entity_poly.pdbx_strand_id
1 'polypeptide(L)'
;MSLSSRTLDQWLEYIQSIHFRSIDLTLDRVRRVLHRMRLRLPCKVITFAGTNGKGSTVRFVESIYVSTGYRVGAYTSPHLVAYGERIQLNQCPVEEGELVESFAVVDQARQGIPLTFFEFGTLAALYIFSINKLDVVLLEVGLGGRLDAVNTMTSNLSCITPVSLDHETWLGRSCEQIGYEKAGILRFGGKAVLNDHNVPASIVDRAVLLKCGIKRIGIDYSHTAFDGYWAWKPDPSRWGGARTHDSLQIPGSGGDAVLHNAAGAVAIVESMNADLPVDKDAVGEGLANTELPGRIQVLPGRVERIFDVAHNPAAIVNLAAFIDKRDPVRRNLAVFSMLKDKDVAEVVRLMGPRIAGWHLTQLDSPRATPLQELADVVATHSSSDIKMWPDPLHAYKMAMQLARSGDRVIVFGSFYLVGAILKSVSEDPLQA
;
A
#
# COMPACT_ATOMS: atom_id res chain seq x y z
N MET A 1 -1.77 30.20 -20.83
CA MET A 1 -2.95 29.71 -20.09
C MET A 1 -2.75 30.05 -18.64
N SER A 2 -3.73 30.68 -17.98
CA SER A 2 -3.65 30.94 -16.55
C SER A 2 -3.61 29.60 -15.80
N LEU A 3 -2.87 29.48 -14.72
CA LEU A 3 -2.73 28.26 -13.89
C LEU A 3 -4.09 27.75 -13.37
N SER A 4 -5.10 28.60 -13.33
CA SER A 4 -6.46 28.30 -12.86
C SER A 4 -7.39 27.59 -13.88
N SER A 5 -6.89 27.22 -15.06
CA SER A 5 -7.73 26.64 -16.14
C SER A 5 -7.38 25.19 -16.51
N ARG A 6 -6.40 24.55 -15.83
CA ARG A 6 -6.04 23.15 -16.12
C ARG A 6 -7.02 22.19 -15.43
N THR A 7 -7.46 21.16 -16.17
CA THR A 7 -8.14 19.98 -15.61
C THR A 7 -7.16 19.13 -14.78
N LEU A 8 -7.65 18.18 -13.99
CA LEU A 8 -6.81 17.24 -13.24
C LEU A 8 -5.85 16.48 -14.17
N ASP A 9 -6.33 15.95 -15.28
CA ASP A 9 -5.49 15.21 -16.24
C ASP A 9 -4.36 16.08 -16.81
N GLN A 10 -4.67 17.32 -17.18
CA GLN A 10 -3.68 18.29 -17.65
C GLN A 10 -2.64 18.63 -16.57
N TRP A 11 -3.05 18.67 -15.30
CA TRP A 11 -2.12 18.82 -14.19
C TRP A 11 -1.21 17.60 -14.02
N LEU A 12 -1.76 16.39 -14.09
CA LEU A 12 -0.99 15.16 -13.95
C LEU A 12 0.05 15.01 -15.07
N GLU A 13 -0.33 15.31 -16.32
CA GLU A 13 0.61 15.35 -17.46
C GLU A 13 1.73 16.37 -17.25
N TYR A 14 1.34 17.58 -16.83
CA TYR A 14 2.30 18.65 -16.55
C TYR A 14 3.29 18.24 -15.45
N ILE A 15 2.79 17.72 -14.33
CA ILE A 15 3.63 17.30 -13.19
C ILE A 15 4.61 16.19 -13.61
N GLN A 16 4.19 15.26 -14.46
CA GLN A 16 5.07 14.23 -15.01
C GLN A 16 6.21 14.81 -15.88
N SER A 17 5.98 15.95 -16.53
CA SER A 17 6.95 16.60 -17.41
C SER A 17 7.96 17.51 -16.68
N ILE A 18 7.71 17.91 -15.44
CA ILE A 18 8.52 18.88 -14.68
C ILE A 18 9.93 18.36 -14.37
N HIS A 19 10.05 17.08 -14.07
CA HIS A 19 11.33 16.46 -13.70
C HIS A 19 11.72 15.38 -14.69
N PHE A 20 12.99 15.40 -15.16
CA PHE A 20 13.49 14.43 -16.14
C PHE A 20 13.68 13.01 -15.59
N ARG A 21 13.69 12.84 -14.26
CA ARG A 21 13.72 11.54 -13.59
C ARG A 21 12.42 11.28 -12.88
N SER A 22 11.89 10.07 -12.98
CA SER A 22 10.70 9.64 -12.22
C SER A 22 10.97 9.48 -10.72
N ILE A 23 12.22 9.12 -10.38
CA ILE A 23 12.71 8.95 -9.00
C ILE A 23 14.00 9.74 -8.83
N ASP A 24 14.05 10.56 -7.80
CA ASP A 24 15.26 11.29 -7.39
C ASP A 24 15.23 11.48 -5.86
N LEU A 25 16.03 10.69 -5.16
CA LEU A 25 16.02 10.57 -3.71
C LEU A 25 16.85 11.68 -3.07
N THR A 26 16.24 12.85 -2.89
CA THR A 26 16.79 13.96 -2.10
C THR A 26 15.67 14.70 -1.37
N LEU A 27 15.96 15.34 -0.24
CA LEU A 27 14.96 16.12 0.49
C LEU A 27 15.04 17.63 0.26
N ASP A 28 16.11 18.12 -0.35
CA ASP A 28 16.40 19.55 -0.41
C ASP A 28 15.36 20.34 -1.22
N ARG A 29 14.93 19.78 -2.37
CA ARG A 29 13.90 20.39 -3.20
C ARG A 29 12.58 20.53 -2.44
N VAL A 30 12.12 19.43 -1.86
CA VAL A 30 10.86 19.37 -1.10
C VAL A 30 10.91 20.32 0.10
N ARG A 31 12.00 20.28 0.89
CA ARG A 31 12.18 21.17 2.04
C ARG A 31 12.14 22.66 1.67
N ARG A 32 12.79 23.02 0.55
CA ARG A 32 12.76 24.40 0.07
C ARG A 32 11.37 24.87 -0.30
N VAL A 33 10.60 24.04 -1.01
CA VAL A 33 9.22 24.35 -1.39
C VAL A 33 8.31 24.36 -0.16
N LEU A 34 8.40 23.35 0.70
CA LEU A 34 7.63 23.27 1.95
C LEU A 34 7.85 24.51 2.84
N HIS A 35 9.11 24.97 2.96
CA HIS A 35 9.43 26.19 3.71
C HIS A 35 8.72 27.42 3.14
N ARG A 36 8.63 27.56 1.82
CA ARG A 36 7.92 28.66 1.16
C ARG A 36 6.40 28.58 1.36
N MET A 37 5.84 27.36 1.38
CA MET A 37 4.42 27.12 1.62
C MET A 37 4.00 27.47 3.05
N ARG A 38 4.93 27.49 4.01
CA ARG A 38 4.69 27.81 5.44
C ARG A 38 3.56 26.98 6.06
N LEU A 39 3.45 25.73 5.67
CA LEU A 39 2.41 24.82 6.15
C LEU A 39 2.58 24.52 7.65
N ARG A 40 1.48 24.37 8.35
CA ARG A 40 1.41 23.89 9.73
C ARG A 40 0.42 22.73 9.81
N LEU A 41 0.86 21.62 10.40
CA LEU A 41 0.02 20.49 10.72
C LEU A 41 -0.09 20.38 12.25
N PRO A 42 -1.06 21.04 12.88
CA PRO A 42 -1.24 21.02 14.34
C PRO A 42 -1.91 19.73 14.83
N CYS A 43 -1.64 18.62 14.20
CA CYS A 43 -2.21 17.30 14.47
C CYS A 43 -1.13 16.25 14.70
N LYS A 44 -1.50 15.05 15.13
CA LYS A 44 -0.57 13.92 15.23
C LYS A 44 -0.22 13.41 13.84
N VAL A 45 1.05 13.04 13.64
CA VAL A 45 1.54 12.49 12.37
C VAL A 45 2.07 11.08 12.63
N ILE A 46 1.60 10.11 11.84
CA ILE A 46 2.08 8.74 11.85
C ILE A 46 2.65 8.42 10.47
N THR A 47 3.89 7.96 10.41
CA THR A 47 4.59 7.68 9.15
C THR A 47 4.82 6.18 8.98
N PHE A 48 4.54 5.65 7.78
CA PHE A 48 4.60 4.23 7.46
C PHE A 48 5.66 3.96 6.39
N ALA A 49 6.65 3.13 6.71
CA ALA A 49 7.61 2.57 5.75
C ALA A 49 7.53 1.04 5.76
N GLY A 50 8.09 0.39 4.76
CA GLY A 50 8.09 -1.07 4.60
C GLY A 50 8.18 -1.44 3.12
N THR A 51 8.33 -2.72 2.82
CA THR A 51 8.20 -3.20 1.44
C THR A 51 6.75 -3.48 1.13
N ASN A 52 6.11 -4.36 1.86
CA ASN A 52 4.71 -4.75 1.71
C ASN A 52 3.87 -4.36 2.93
N GLY A 53 2.55 -4.19 2.76
CA GLY A 53 1.61 -3.98 3.86
C GLY A 53 1.41 -2.52 4.30
N LYS A 54 2.23 -1.55 3.83
CA LYS A 54 2.11 -0.14 4.21
C LYS A 54 0.69 0.40 4.05
N GLY A 55 0.19 0.45 2.83
CA GLY A 55 -1.13 0.99 2.52
C GLY A 55 -2.27 0.25 3.25
N SER A 56 -2.18 -1.08 3.39
CA SER A 56 -3.18 -1.84 4.16
C SER A 56 -3.16 -1.46 5.64
N THR A 57 -1.97 -1.30 6.25
CA THR A 57 -1.84 -0.87 7.65
C THR A 57 -2.37 0.56 7.82
N VAL A 58 -2.09 1.48 6.87
CA VAL A 58 -2.66 2.84 6.87
C VAL A 58 -4.18 2.78 6.87
N ARG A 59 -4.80 1.96 6.00
CA ARG A 59 -6.26 1.83 5.90
C ARG A 59 -6.89 1.30 7.20
N PHE A 60 -6.27 0.31 7.85
CA PHE A 60 -6.75 -0.17 9.15
C PHE A 60 -6.67 0.92 10.22
N VAL A 61 -5.55 1.64 10.32
CA VAL A 61 -5.38 2.73 11.29
C VAL A 61 -6.37 3.86 11.01
N GLU A 62 -6.56 4.23 9.74
CA GLU A 62 -7.53 5.24 9.32
C GLU A 62 -8.93 4.85 9.75
N SER A 63 -9.36 3.61 9.44
CA SER A 63 -10.69 3.12 9.75
C SER A 63 -10.95 3.10 11.26
N ILE A 64 -9.99 2.65 12.08
CA ILE A 64 -10.12 2.66 13.55
C ILE A 64 -10.29 4.09 14.07
N TYR A 65 -9.47 5.05 13.61
CA TYR A 65 -9.59 6.43 14.08
C TYR A 65 -10.88 7.09 13.60
N VAL A 66 -11.34 6.82 12.39
CA VAL A 66 -12.63 7.33 11.88
C VAL A 66 -13.79 6.75 12.68
N SER A 67 -13.80 5.46 12.99
CA SER A 67 -14.82 4.83 13.84
C SER A 67 -14.86 5.41 15.27
N THR A 68 -13.73 5.97 15.73
CA THR A 68 -13.65 6.67 17.01
C THR A 68 -14.18 8.11 16.94
N GLY A 69 -14.41 8.65 15.73
CA GLY A 69 -14.85 10.02 15.48
C GLY A 69 -13.73 11.04 15.26
N TYR A 70 -12.45 10.61 15.12
CA TYR A 70 -11.35 11.50 14.75
C TYR A 70 -11.44 11.90 13.27
N ARG A 71 -10.96 13.11 12.98
CA ARG A 71 -10.78 13.60 11.61
C ARG A 71 -9.40 13.19 11.13
N VAL A 72 -9.38 12.33 10.13
CA VAL A 72 -8.17 11.65 9.65
C VAL A 72 -7.83 12.11 8.24
N GLY A 73 -6.57 12.49 8.02
CA GLY A 73 -6.00 12.63 6.67
C GLY A 73 -5.09 11.44 6.37
N ALA A 74 -5.22 10.82 5.21
CA ALA A 74 -4.36 9.73 4.79
C ALA A 74 -3.73 10.01 3.42
N TYR A 75 -2.40 9.84 3.32
CA TYR A 75 -1.66 9.89 2.06
C TYR A 75 -1.06 8.53 1.77
N THR A 76 -1.48 7.91 0.67
CA THR A 76 -1.06 6.55 0.26
C THR A 76 -0.61 6.52 -1.19
N SER A 77 0.20 5.51 -1.56
CA SER A 77 0.65 5.35 -2.95
C SER A 77 1.05 3.89 -3.28
N PRO A 78 0.91 3.49 -4.55
CA PRO A 78 0.22 4.19 -5.64
C PRO A 78 -1.31 4.13 -5.49
N HIS A 79 -2.05 4.87 -6.31
CA HIS A 79 -3.50 4.69 -6.46
C HIS A 79 -3.80 3.45 -7.30
N LEU A 80 -5.00 2.95 -7.19
CA LEU A 80 -5.48 1.78 -7.94
C LEU A 80 -6.23 2.19 -9.21
N VAL A 81 -7.21 3.07 -9.08
CA VAL A 81 -8.08 3.53 -10.20
C VAL A 81 -7.91 5.03 -10.46
N ALA A 82 -8.03 5.87 -9.44
CA ALA A 82 -8.05 7.32 -9.60
C ALA A 82 -7.03 8.02 -8.69
N TYR A 83 -6.44 9.12 -9.18
CA TYR A 83 -5.42 9.85 -8.44
C TYR A 83 -5.88 10.32 -7.05
N GLY A 84 -7.16 10.70 -6.91
CA GLY A 84 -7.75 11.13 -5.62
C GLY A 84 -7.61 10.11 -4.49
N GLU A 85 -7.51 8.80 -4.79
CA GLU A 85 -7.29 7.76 -3.81
C GLU A 85 -6.02 7.97 -2.97
N ARG A 86 -5.05 8.73 -3.50
CA ARG A 86 -3.78 8.99 -2.81
C ARG A 86 -3.94 9.91 -1.61
N ILE A 87 -4.93 10.79 -1.64
CA ILE A 87 -5.18 11.78 -0.60
C ILE A 87 -6.61 11.62 -0.13
N GLN A 88 -6.79 11.21 1.11
CA GLN A 88 -8.11 10.96 1.66
C GLN A 88 -8.34 11.79 2.93
N LEU A 89 -9.58 12.19 3.11
CA LEU A 89 -10.10 12.82 4.32
C LEU A 89 -11.24 11.92 4.85
N ASN A 90 -11.05 11.32 6.01
CA ASN A 90 -12.01 10.40 6.64
C ASN A 90 -12.45 9.27 5.70
N GLN A 91 -11.50 8.57 5.07
CA GLN A 91 -11.70 7.48 4.11
C GLN A 91 -12.34 7.90 2.77
N CYS A 92 -12.62 9.18 2.56
CA CYS A 92 -13.13 9.67 1.29
C CYS A 92 -12.00 10.31 0.48
N PRO A 93 -11.80 9.93 -0.80
CA PRO A 93 -10.89 10.63 -1.68
C PRO A 93 -11.26 12.12 -1.76
N VAL A 94 -10.24 12.98 -1.77
CA VAL A 94 -10.47 14.42 -1.94
C VAL A 94 -11.05 14.73 -3.31
N GLU A 95 -11.88 15.75 -3.38
CA GLU A 95 -12.52 16.18 -4.60
C GLU A 95 -11.51 16.70 -5.64
N GLU A 96 -11.84 16.54 -6.94
CA GLU A 96 -10.97 16.99 -8.02
C GLU A 96 -10.62 18.47 -7.93
N GLY A 97 -11.58 19.31 -7.52
CA GLY A 97 -11.37 20.74 -7.34
C GLY A 97 -10.30 21.06 -6.29
N GLU A 98 -10.31 20.33 -5.16
CA GLU A 98 -9.29 20.49 -4.10
C GLU A 98 -7.91 20.06 -4.57
N LEU A 99 -7.82 18.99 -5.38
CA LEU A 99 -6.57 18.54 -5.99
C LEU A 99 -6.01 19.62 -6.93
N VAL A 100 -6.83 20.15 -7.84
CA VAL A 100 -6.44 21.18 -8.81
C VAL A 100 -5.96 22.44 -8.08
N GLU A 101 -6.67 22.87 -7.04
CA GLU A 101 -6.26 24.02 -6.22
C GLU A 101 -4.91 23.73 -5.53
N SER A 102 -4.75 22.57 -4.92
CA SER A 102 -3.51 22.19 -4.23
C SER A 102 -2.32 22.18 -5.19
N PHE A 103 -2.52 21.69 -6.41
CA PHE A 103 -1.47 21.66 -7.44
C PHE A 103 -1.08 23.07 -7.87
N ALA A 104 -2.02 23.99 -8.01
CA ALA A 104 -1.73 25.38 -8.32
C ALA A 104 -0.90 26.08 -7.21
N VAL A 105 -1.22 25.81 -5.94
CA VAL A 105 -0.47 26.31 -4.79
C VAL A 105 0.96 25.77 -4.77
N VAL A 106 1.15 24.48 -5.00
CA VAL A 106 2.49 23.86 -5.06
C VAL A 106 3.29 24.44 -6.24
N ASP A 107 2.68 24.58 -7.41
CA ASP A 107 3.36 25.11 -8.60
C ASP A 107 3.82 26.57 -8.38
N GLN A 108 2.99 27.37 -7.74
CA GLN A 108 3.36 28.73 -7.35
C GLN A 108 4.54 28.72 -6.35
N ALA A 109 4.49 27.88 -5.34
CA ALA A 109 5.50 27.83 -4.27
C ALA A 109 6.85 27.28 -4.76
N ARG A 110 6.86 26.34 -5.70
CA ARG A 110 8.11 25.75 -6.20
C ARG A 110 8.97 26.76 -6.98
N GLN A 111 8.40 27.79 -7.59
CA GLN A 111 9.16 28.84 -8.32
C GLN A 111 10.22 28.23 -9.26
N GLY A 112 9.82 27.31 -10.15
CA GLY A 112 10.68 26.67 -11.10
C GLY A 112 11.56 25.53 -10.56
N ILE A 113 11.56 25.20 -9.28
CA ILE A 113 12.23 24.02 -8.74
C ILE A 113 11.60 22.77 -9.38
N PRO A 114 12.40 21.89 -10.04
CA PRO A 114 11.86 20.67 -10.61
C PRO A 114 11.56 19.66 -9.51
N LEU A 115 10.27 19.36 -9.30
CA LEU A 115 9.80 18.33 -8.37
C LEU A 115 9.44 17.07 -9.14
N THR A 116 9.78 15.90 -8.60
CA THR A 116 9.28 14.64 -9.13
C THR A 116 7.76 14.53 -8.91
N PHE A 117 7.09 13.64 -9.64
CA PHE A 117 5.66 13.39 -9.50
C PHE A 117 5.25 13.10 -8.04
N PHE A 118 6.05 12.30 -7.34
CA PHE A 118 5.78 11.95 -5.95
C PHE A 118 6.04 13.13 -4.99
N GLU A 119 7.11 13.88 -5.17
CA GLU A 119 7.41 15.08 -4.36
C GLU A 119 6.31 16.13 -4.50
N PHE A 120 5.82 16.34 -5.71
CA PHE A 120 4.74 17.27 -6.00
C PHE A 120 3.43 16.84 -5.30
N GLY A 121 3.05 15.56 -5.47
CA GLY A 121 1.87 14.98 -4.83
C GLY A 121 1.94 15.01 -3.29
N THR A 122 3.13 14.77 -2.71
CA THR A 122 3.35 14.88 -1.26
C THR A 122 3.09 16.30 -0.76
N LEU A 123 3.62 17.32 -1.44
CA LEU A 123 3.40 18.72 -1.06
C LEU A 123 1.92 19.12 -1.19
N ALA A 124 1.23 18.64 -2.24
CA ALA A 124 -0.20 18.85 -2.41
C ALA A 124 -1.02 18.22 -1.28
N ALA A 125 -0.69 16.96 -0.90
CA ALA A 125 -1.32 16.30 0.25
C ALA A 125 -1.11 17.08 1.54
N LEU A 126 0.11 17.52 1.82
CA LEU A 126 0.42 18.33 3.01
C LEU A 126 -0.32 19.67 3.01
N TYR A 127 -0.49 20.30 1.84
CA TYR A 127 -1.32 21.52 1.74
C TYR A 127 -2.76 21.24 2.11
N ILE A 128 -3.38 20.23 1.49
CA ILE A 128 -4.78 19.83 1.78
C ILE A 128 -4.95 19.53 3.28
N PHE A 129 -4.04 18.77 3.87
CA PHE A 129 -4.10 18.46 5.30
C PHE A 129 -3.92 19.70 6.19
N SER A 130 -3.16 20.70 5.76
CA SER A 130 -2.92 21.93 6.54
C SER A 130 -4.13 22.87 6.61
N ILE A 131 -5.00 22.84 5.60
CA ILE A 131 -6.22 23.66 5.55
C ILE A 131 -7.43 22.97 6.16
N ASN A 132 -7.34 21.65 6.39
CA ASN A 132 -8.36 20.86 7.05
C ASN A 132 -8.04 20.72 8.55
N LYS A 133 -9.07 20.77 9.39
CA LYS A 133 -8.93 20.65 10.85
C LYS A 133 -8.82 19.16 11.23
N LEU A 134 -7.66 18.54 11.00
CA LEU A 134 -7.42 17.12 11.26
C LEU A 134 -6.90 16.89 12.69
N ASP A 135 -7.19 15.72 13.24
CA ASP A 135 -6.70 15.25 14.53
C ASP A 135 -5.47 14.37 14.35
N VAL A 136 -5.40 13.63 13.23
CA VAL A 136 -4.27 12.77 12.86
C VAL A 136 -4.08 12.73 11.36
N VAL A 137 -2.81 12.65 10.94
CA VAL A 137 -2.39 12.46 9.54
C VAL A 137 -1.53 11.20 9.43
N LEU A 138 -1.88 10.35 8.49
CA LEU A 138 -1.24 9.08 8.19
C LEU A 138 -0.47 9.22 6.86
N LEU A 139 0.84 9.05 6.90
CA LEU A 139 1.71 9.30 5.75
C LEU A 139 2.42 8.02 5.31
N GLU A 140 2.07 7.46 4.17
CA GLU A 140 2.78 6.34 3.56
C GLU A 140 4.00 6.83 2.78
N VAL A 141 5.17 6.28 3.08
CA VAL A 141 6.41 6.45 2.30
C VAL A 141 6.26 5.81 0.92
N GLY A 142 6.59 6.55 -0.13
CA GLY A 142 6.57 6.03 -1.49
C GLY A 142 7.71 5.06 -1.76
N LEU A 143 8.94 5.43 -1.39
CA LEU A 143 10.14 4.63 -1.61
C LEU A 143 11.18 4.81 -0.51
N GLY A 144 11.67 3.70 0.03
CA GLY A 144 12.70 3.73 1.08
C GLY A 144 12.18 4.29 2.40
N GLY A 145 12.54 5.51 2.71
CA GLY A 145 12.11 6.25 3.90
C GLY A 145 13.00 7.45 4.19
N ARG A 146 14.30 7.25 4.32
CA ARG A 146 15.29 8.28 4.72
C ARG A 146 15.25 9.53 3.83
N LEU A 147 15.18 9.36 2.53
CA LEU A 147 15.18 10.42 1.52
C LEU A 147 13.82 10.56 0.80
N ASP A 148 12.77 9.97 1.35
CA ASP A 148 11.42 10.10 0.81
C ASP A 148 10.80 11.46 1.17
N ALA A 149 10.04 12.05 0.25
CA ALA A 149 9.41 13.36 0.42
C ALA A 149 8.54 13.45 1.68
N VAL A 150 7.84 12.37 2.03
CA VAL A 150 7.03 12.26 3.26
C VAL A 150 7.88 12.47 4.52
N ASN A 151 9.15 12.08 4.49
CA ASN A 151 10.07 12.20 5.63
C ASN A 151 10.52 13.64 5.93
N THR A 152 10.03 14.63 5.19
CA THR A 152 10.18 16.05 5.55
C THR A 152 9.34 16.45 6.76
N MET A 153 8.32 15.66 7.08
CA MET A 153 7.46 15.84 8.26
C MET A 153 8.01 15.09 9.48
N THR A 154 7.87 15.69 10.66
CA THR A 154 8.22 15.01 11.91
C THR A 154 7.06 14.15 12.36
N SER A 155 7.29 12.84 12.49
CA SER A 155 6.28 11.88 12.96
C SER A 155 6.27 11.76 14.49
N ASN A 156 5.07 11.58 15.06
CA ASN A 156 4.84 11.22 16.46
C ASN A 156 5.05 9.72 16.70
N LEU A 157 4.73 8.91 15.69
CA LEU A 157 4.98 7.47 15.66
C LEU A 157 5.41 7.05 14.27
N SER A 158 6.39 6.16 14.17
CA SER A 158 6.82 5.54 12.92
C SER A 158 6.44 4.06 12.90
N CYS A 159 5.87 3.58 11.79
CA CYS A 159 5.61 2.16 11.58
C CYS A 159 6.52 1.61 10.49
N ILE A 160 7.17 0.47 10.73
CA ILE A 160 7.88 -0.28 9.70
C ILE A 160 7.18 -1.62 9.52
N THR A 161 6.54 -1.79 8.36
CA THR A 161 5.90 -3.04 7.92
C THR A 161 6.94 -3.98 7.32
N PRO A 162 6.60 -5.24 6.93
CA PRO A 162 7.58 -6.22 6.47
C PRO A 162 8.55 -5.71 5.41
N VAL A 163 9.83 -6.04 5.60
CA VAL A 163 10.95 -5.67 4.74
C VAL A 163 11.38 -6.89 3.92
N SER A 164 11.43 -6.72 2.60
CA SER A 164 11.90 -7.74 1.66
C SER A 164 12.63 -7.07 0.48
N LEU A 165 13.24 -7.88 -0.39
CA LEU A 165 13.89 -7.39 -1.60
C LEU A 165 12.83 -6.78 -2.53
N ASP A 166 12.99 -5.53 -2.83
CA ASP A 166 12.26 -4.75 -3.84
C ASP A 166 13.00 -3.45 -4.09
N HIS A 167 12.84 -2.89 -5.28
CA HIS A 167 13.50 -1.63 -5.68
C HIS A 167 15.02 -1.64 -5.46
N GLU A 168 15.68 -2.76 -5.75
CA GLU A 168 17.11 -3.02 -5.45
C GLU A 168 18.04 -1.99 -6.07
N THR A 169 17.70 -1.47 -7.25
CA THR A 169 18.46 -0.41 -7.93
C THR A 169 18.59 0.87 -7.09
N TRP A 170 17.63 1.13 -6.19
CA TRP A 170 17.54 2.36 -5.40
C TRP A 170 17.89 2.15 -3.93
N LEU A 171 17.51 1.01 -3.37
CA LEU A 171 17.56 0.78 -1.91
C LEU A 171 18.67 -0.20 -1.51
N GLY A 172 19.29 -0.88 -2.48
CA GLY A 172 20.31 -1.91 -2.23
C GLY A 172 19.78 -3.33 -2.39
N ARG A 173 20.71 -4.29 -2.37
CA ARG A 173 20.49 -5.70 -2.71
C ARG A 173 20.37 -6.63 -1.49
N SER A 174 20.15 -6.08 -0.32
CA SER A 174 19.95 -6.85 0.90
C SER A 174 18.89 -6.21 1.79
N CYS A 175 18.20 -7.04 2.59
CA CYS A 175 17.23 -6.54 3.57
C CYS A 175 17.85 -5.56 4.57
N GLU A 176 19.14 -5.68 4.88
CA GLU A 176 19.85 -4.74 5.75
C GLU A 176 20.00 -3.35 5.11
N GLN A 177 20.36 -3.28 3.83
CA GLN A 177 20.44 -2.01 3.11
C GLN A 177 19.07 -1.34 2.97
N ILE A 178 18.06 -2.13 2.60
CA ILE A 178 16.67 -1.67 2.48
C ILE A 178 16.15 -1.23 3.86
N GLY A 179 16.46 -1.98 4.92
CA GLY A 179 16.12 -1.66 6.30
C GLY A 179 16.73 -0.35 6.77
N TYR A 180 18.00 -0.09 6.44
CA TYR A 180 18.68 1.18 6.74
C TYR A 180 17.93 2.39 6.14
N GLU A 181 17.52 2.32 4.87
CA GLU A 181 16.75 3.37 4.22
C GLU A 181 15.38 3.57 4.89
N LYS A 182 14.70 2.48 5.24
CA LYS A 182 13.39 2.52 5.92
C LYS A 182 13.51 3.08 7.35
N ALA A 183 14.56 2.71 8.07
CA ALA A 183 14.83 3.23 9.43
C ALA A 183 15.05 4.76 9.48
N GLY A 184 15.23 5.40 8.32
CA GLY A 184 15.33 6.86 8.22
C GLY A 184 14.08 7.63 8.65
N ILE A 185 12.93 6.98 8.79
CA ILE A 185 11.71 7.59 9.34
C ILE A 185 11.68 7.64 10.88
N LEU A 186 12.56 6.91 11.57
CA LEU A 186 12.62 6.89 13.02
C LEU A 186 13.10 8.25 13.57
N ARG A 187 12.61 8.64 14.74
CA ARG A 187 12.92 9.92 15.39
C ARG A 187 13.57 9.73 16.75
N PHE A 188 14.45 10.64 17.12
CA PHE A 188 15.09 10.63 18.45
C PHE A 188 14.04 10.70 19.57
N GLY A 189 14.08 9.74 20.50
CA GLY A 189 13.10 9.62 21.58
C GLY A 189 11.66 9.33 21.12
N GLY A 190 11.46 9.04 19.82
CA GLY A 190 10.14 8.78 19.24
C GLY A 190 9.60 7.39 19.56
N LYS A 191 8.34 7.13 19.16
CA LYS A 191 7.70 5.81 19.24
C LYS A 191 7.81 5.10 17.88
N ALA A 192 8.01 3.78 17.88
CA ALA A 192 7.97 2.99 16.65
C ALA A 192 7.28 1.63 16.84
N VAL A 193 6.53 1.21 15.84
CA VAL A 193 5.98 -0.14 15.70
C VAL A 193 6.75 -0.84 14.58
N LEU A 194 7.40 -1.95 14.90
CA LEU A 194 8.10 -2.81 13.95
C LEU A 194 7.22 -4.05 13.71
N ASN A 195 6.42 -4.00 12.65
CA ASN A 195 5.45 -5.03 12.32
C ASN A 195 6.04 -6.05 11.33
N ASP A 196 7.20 -6.59 11.68
CA ASP A 196 7.91 -7.62 10.93
C ASP A 196 8.50 -8.63 11.91
N HIS A 197 8.29 -9.93 11.68
CA HIS A 197 8.90 -10.98 12.48
C HIS A 197 10.42 -11.07 12.26
N ASN A 198 10.89 -10.71 11.06
CA ASN A 198 12.27 -10.77 10.62
C ASN A 198 12.86 -9.36 10.42
N VAL A 199 12.73 -8.51 11.44
CA VAL A 199 13.22 -7.12 11.39
C VAL A 199 14.72 -7.09 11.08
N PRO A 200 15.20 -6.44 10.01
CA PRO A 200 16.62 -6.22 9.76
C PRO A 200 17.33 -5.57 10.93
N ALA A 201 18.55 -6.02 11.24
CA ALA A 201 19.36 -5.50 12.35
C ALA A 201 19.58 -3.98 12.21
N SER A 202 19.79 -3.49 11.00
CA SER A 202 19.94 -2.07 10.68
C SER A 202 18.81 -1.18 11.20
N ILE A 203 17.57 -1.70 11.26
CA ILE A 203 16.41 -0.97 11.82
C ILE A 203 16.50 -0.92 13.35
N VAL A 204 16.82 -2.07 13.97
CA VAL A 204 16.92 -2.17 15.44
C VAL A 204 18.06 -1.32 15.96
N ASP A 205 19.24 -1.40 15.34
CA ASP A 205 20.42 -0.60 15.69
C ASP A 205 20.14 0.89 15.58
N ARG A 206 19.43 1.30 14.51
CA ARG A 206 19.02 2.69 14.33
C ARG A 206 18.03 3.14 15.41
N ALA A 207 17.08 2.28 15.79
CA ALA A 207 16.13 2.58 16.85
C ALA A 207 16.84 2.74 18.22
N VAL A 208 17.79 1.87 18.53
CA VAL A 208 18.62 1.96 19.74
C VAL A 208 19.43 3.27 19.74
N LEU A 209 20.13 3.58 18.65
CA LEU A 209 20.90 4.82 18.52
C LEU A 209 20.04 6.07 18.74
N LEU A 210 18.81 6.06 18.26
CA LEU A 210 17.85 7.15 18.40
C LEU A 210 17.08 7.10 19.72
N LYS A 211 17.35 6.15 20.61
CA LYS A 211 16.58 5.95 21.85
C LYS A 211 15.07 5.85 21.59
N CYS A 212 14.70 5.24 20.50
CA CYS A 212 13.31 5.10 20.06
C CYS A 212 12.61 4.03 20.91
N GLY A 213 11.42 4.32 21.41
CA GLY A 213 10.58 3.34 22.10
C GLY A 213 9.94 2.40 21.08
N ILE A 214 10.46 1.19 20.93
CA ILE A 214 9.98 0.23 19.92
C ILE A 214 8.97 -0.77 20.48
N LYS A 215 7.98 -1.16 19.66
CA LYS A 215 7.07 -2.28 19.88
C LYS A 215 7.14 -3.22 18.69
N ARG A 216 7.45 -4.50 18.95
CA ARG A 216 7.75 -5.51 17.92
C ARG A 216 6.75 -6.64 17.99
N ILE A 217 6.23 -7.04 16.81
CA ILE A 217 5.42 -8.25 16.70
C ILE A 217 6.25 -9.49 17.08
N GLY A 218 5.62 -10.46 17.76
CA GLY A 218 6.27 -11.67 18.26
C GLY A 218 7.12 -11.46 19.53
N ILE A 219 7.29 -10.21 20.00
CA ILE A 219 8.06 -9.88 21.20
C ILE A 219 7.22 -9.06 22.19
N ASP A 220 6.72 -7.90 21.76
CA ASP A 220 5.93 -6.99 22.58
C ASP A 220 4.43 -7.21 22.42
N TYR A 221 4.01 -7.78 21.29
CA TYR A 221 2.62 -8.15 20.99
C TYR A 221 2.56 -9.31 20.00
N SER A 222 1.41 -9.98 19.98
CA SER A 222 1.12 -11.09 19.09
C SER A 222 -0.34 -11.08 18.66
N HIS A 223 -0.65 -11.85 17.62
CA HIS A 223 -2.02 -12.15 17.24
C HIS A 223 -2.20 -13.65 17.01
N THR A 224 -3.44 -14.12 17.18
CA THR A 224 -3.80 -15.51 16.95
C THR A 224 -5.14 -15.55 16.23
N ALA A 225 -5.19 -16.28 15.12
CA ALA A 225 -6.43 -16.54 14.39
C ALA A 225 -7.15 -17.78 14.95
N PHE A 226 -8.47 -17.72 14.98
CA PHE A 226 -9.38 -18.80 15.32
C PHE A 226 -10.40 -18.99 14.20
N ASP A 227 -11.31 -19.93 14.34
CA ASP A 227 -12.39 -20.09 13.38
C ASP A 227 -13.38 -18.92 13.47
N GLY A 228 -13.40 -18.08 12.43
CA GLY A 228 -14.28 -16.91 12.31
C GLY A 228 -13.87 -15.64 13.06
N TYR A 229 -12.84 -15.68 13.92
CA TYR A 229 -12.36 -14.50 14.66
C TYR A 229 -10.86 -14.56 14.92
N TRP A 230 -10.30 -13.47 15.48
CA TRP A 230 -8.90 -13.41 15.89
C TRP A 230 -8.74 -12.58 17.16
N ALA A 231 -7.61 -12.70 17.80
CA ALA A 231 -7.25 -11.95 19.00
C ALA A 231 -5.89 -11.29 18.85
N TRP A 232 -5.76 -10.11 19.45
CA TRP A 232 -4.51 -9.38 19.60
C TRP A 232 -4.16 -9.24 21.08
N LYS A 233 -2.90 -9.56 21.43
CA LYS A 233 -2.45 -9.57 22.83
C LYS A 233 -1.09 -8.88 22.96
N PRO A 234 -0.96 -7.89 23.88
CA PRO A 234 0.35 -7.38 24.30
C PRO A 234 1.04 -8.38 25.21
N ASP A 235 2.36 -8.37 25.25
CA ASP A 235 3.12 -9.00 26.34
C ASP A 235 3.05 -8.09 27.58
N PRO A 236 2.41 -8.50 28.66
CA PRO A 236 2.18 -7.64 29.83
C PRO A 236 3.48 -7.27 30.57
N SER A 237 4.56 -8.07 30.41
CA SER A 237 5.87 -7.79 31.00
C SER A 237 6.64 -6.71 30.23
N ARG A 238 6.32 -6.50 28.95
CA ARG A 238 7.00 -5.57 28.03
C ARG A 238 6.17 -4.37 27.65
N TRP A 239 4.86 -4.51 27.73
CA TRP A 239 3.90 -3.46 27.34
C TRP A 239 2.78 -3.31 28.38
N GLY A 240 3.15 -2.84 29.57
CA GLY A 240 2.16 -2.51 30.59
C GLY A 240 1.24 -1.38 30.14
N GLY A 241 -0.05 -1.57 30.34
CA GLY A 241 -1.08 -0.58 29.98
C GLY A 241 -1.69 -0.72 28.58
N ALA A 242 -1.13 -1.53 27.66
CA ALA A 242 -1.82 -1.89 26.43
C ALA A 242 -2.94 -2.90 26.72
N ARG A 243 -4.05 -2.78 25.98
CA ARG A 243 -5.25 -3.60 26.19
C ARG A 243 -5.21 -4.83 25.32
N THR A 244 -5.75 -5.94 25.80
CA THR A 244 -6.03 -7.12 24.98
C THR A 244 -7.32 -6.90 24.18
N HIS A 245 -7.30 -7.29 22.92
CA HIS A 245 -8.47 -7.29 22.03
C HIS A 245 -8.78 -8.73 21.63
N ASP A 246 -9.77 -9.32 22.27
CA ASP A 246 -10.26 -10.66 22.00
C ASP A 246 -11.48 -10.62 21.07
N SER A 247 -11.70 -11.69 20.33
CA SER A 247 -12.91 -11.87 19.50
C SER A 247 -13.11 -10.80 18.43
N LEU A 248 -12.00 -10.32 17.83
CA LEU A 248 -12.06 -9.41 16.69
C LEU A 248 -12.54 -10.17 15.44
N GLN A 249 -13.41 -9.56 14.66
CA GLN A 249 -13.86 -10.12 13.39
C GLN A 249 -12.68 -10.14 12.40
N ILE A 250 -12.55 -11.23 11.63
CA ILE A 250 -11.52 -11.31 10.58
C ILE A 250 -11.83 -10.28 9.50
N PRO A 251 -10.91 -9.31 9.22
CA PRO A 251 -11.18 -8.26 8.26
C PRO A 251 -11.09 -8.74 6.82
N GLY A 252 -11.95 -8.23 5.95
CA GLY A 252 -11.95 -8.48 4.52
C GLY A 252 -12.07 -9.95 4.16
N SER A 253 -11.25 -10.41 3.21
CA SER A 253 -11.21 -11.81 2.77
C SER A 253 -10.41 -12.72 3.72
N GLY A 254 -9.84 -12.18 4.79
CA GLY A 254 -8.94 -12.90 5.67
C GLY A 254 -7.53 -13.07 5.05
N GLY A 255 -6.83 -14.06 5.58
CA GLY A 255 -5.45 -14.36 5.17
C GLY A 255 -4.42 -13.77 6.13
N ASP A 256 -3.30 -14.50 6.26
CA ASP A 256 -2.29 -14.20 7.28
C ASP A 256 -1.70 -12.79 7.12
N ALA A 257 -1.47 -12.34 5.88
CA ALA A 257 -0.94 -11.01 5.61
C ALA A 257 -1.92 -9.88 6.00
N VAL A 258 -3.22 -10.09 5.83
CA VAL A 258 -4.27 -9.14 6.23
C VAL A 258 -4.30 -9.02 7.74
N LEU A 259 -4.34 -10.16 8.45
CA LEU A 259 -4.32 -10.20 9.92
C LEU A 259 -3.02 -9.62 10.50
N HIS A 260 -1.88 -9.89 9.86
CA HIS A 260 -0.60 -9.31 10.24
C HIS A 260 -0.62 -7.77 10.15
N ASN A 261 -1.14 -7.20 9.06
CA ASN A 261 -1.27 -5.75 8.90
C ASN A 261 -2.27 -5.15 9.91
N ALA A 262 -3.39 -5.83 10.15
CA ALA A 262 -4.37 -5.44 11.17
C ALA A 262 -3.74 -5.45 12.58
N ALA A 263 -2.92 -6.46 12.90
CA ALA A 263 -2.20 -6.53 14.19
C ALA A 263 -1.22 -5.35 14.37
N GLY A 264 -0.53 -4.96 13.30
CA GLY A 264 0.31 -3.76 13.29
C GLY A 264 -0.50 -2.48 13.51
N ALA A 265 -1.70 -2.38 12.92
CA ALA A 265 -2.59 -1.25 13.13
C ALA A 265 -3.07 -1.14 14.58
N VAL A 266 -3.47 -2.25 15.21
CA VAL A 266 -3.82 -2.27 16.64
C VAL A 266 -2.63 -1.83 17.50
N ALA A 267 -1.41 -2.31 17.20
CA ALA A 267 -0.21 -1.91 17.92
C ALA A 267 0.08 -0.40 17.80
N ILE A 268 -0.19 0.21 16.63
CA ILE A 268 -0.06 1.66 16.43
C ILE A 268 -1.07 2.41 17.29
N VAL A 269 -2.34 2.01 17.25
CA VAL A 269 -3.43 2.63 18.02
C VAL A 269 -3.15 2.53 19.54
N GLU A 270 -2.77 1.36 20.02
CA GLU A 270 -2.38 1.17 21.43
C GLU A 270 -1.13 1.99 21.83
N SER A 271 -0.16 2.15 20.94
CA SER A 271 1.01 3.01 21.17
C SER A 271 0.66 4.50 21.25
N MET A 272 -0.39 4.91 20.55
CA MET A 272 -0.87 6.30 20.51
C MET A 272 -2.03 6.58 21.50
N ASN A 273 -2.50 5.59 22.24
CA ASN A 273 -3.71 5.70 23.07
C ASN A 273 -3.67 6.82 24.13
N ALA A 274 -2.49 7.21 24.61
CA ALA A 274 -2.33 8.37 25.50
C ALA A 274 -2.55 9.71 24.79
N ASP A 275 -2.25 9.79 23.49
CA ASP A 275 -2.36 11.00 22.66
C ASP A 275 -3.70 11.05 21.90
N LEU A 276 -4.18 9.89 21.45
CA LEU A 276 -5.39 9.66 20.66
C LEU A 276 -6.13 8.46 21.26
N PRO A 277 -6.89 8.63 22.36
CA PRO A 277 -7.65 7.57 23.01
C PRO A 277 -8.66 6.91 22.06
N VAL A 278 -8.70 5.58 22.04
CA VAL A 278 -9.62 4.78 21.22
C VAL A 278 -10.30 3.73 22.11
N ASP A 279 -11.60 3.54 21.98
CA ASP A 279 -12.32 2.49 22.68
C ASP A 279 -12.12 1.11 22.04
N LYS A 280 -12.29 0.03 22.81
CA LYS A 280 -12.16 -1.34 22.29
C LYS A 280 -13.14 -1.64 21.16
N ASP A 281 -14.36 -1.17 21.29
CA ASP A 281 -15.42 -1.41 20.33
C ASP A 281 -15.09 -0.71 18.99
N ALA A 282 -14.57 0.52 19.05
CA ALA A 282 -14.12 1.26 17.86
C ALA A 282 -12.95 0.57 17.14
N VAL A 283 -12.05 -0.12 17.86
CA VAL A 283 -11.01 -0.95 17.24
C VAL A 283 -11.63 -2.09 16.44
N GLY A 284 -12.59 -2.82 17.04
CA GLY A 284 -13.29 -3.93 16.38
C GLY A 284 -14.08 -3.47 15.16
N GLU A 285 -14.85 -2.40 15.32
CA GLU A 285 -15.66 -1.80 14.24
C GLU A 285 -14.79 -1.28 13.09
N GLY A 286 -13.72 -0.53 13.40
CA GLY A 286 -12.81 -0.01 12.40
C GLY A 286 -12.14 -1.11 11.60
N LEU A 287 -11.70 -2.19 12.24
CA LEU A 287 -11.10 -3.33 11.55
C LEU A 287 -12.10 -4.07 10.64
N ALA A 288 -13.33 -4.28 11.12
CA ALA A 288 -14.38 -4.97 10.37
C ALA A 288 -14.82 -4.18 9.13
N ASN A 289 -14.88 -2.85 9.23
CA ASN A 289 -15.34 -1.95 8.18
C ASN A 289 -14.22 -1.56 7.19
N THR A 290 -12.98 -2.05 7.38
CA THR A 290 -11.88 -1.70 6.50
C THR A 290 -12.00 -2.40 5.15
N GLU A 291 -12.07 -1.62 4.08
CA GLU A 291 -11.97 -2.11 2.72
C GLU A 291 -10.53 -2.02 2.20
N LEU A 292 -10.09 -3.09 1.54
CA LEU A 292 -8.74 -3.21 0.97
C LEU A 292 -8.83 -3.55 -0.53
N PRO A 293 -9.22 -2.60 -1.40
CA PRO A 293 -9.33 -2.85 -2.83
C PRO A 293 -8.00 -3.37 -3.40
N GLY A 294 -8.09 -4.43 -4.22
CA GLY A 294 -6.93 -5.04 -4.85
C GLY A 294 -5.92 -5.68 -3.88
N ARG A 295 -6.32 -6.00 -2.65
CA ARG A 295 -5.50 -6.72 -1.65
C ARG A 295 -6.22 -7.98 -1.21
N ILE A 296 -5.94 -9.09 -1.91
CA ILE A 296 -6.67 -10.35 -1.72
C ILE A 296 -8.19 -10.07 -1.73
N GLN A 297 -8.62 -9.22 -2.65
CA GLN A 297 -10.04 -8.90 -2.81
C GLN A 297 -10.75 -10.04 -3.51
N VAL A 298 -11.68 -10.70 -2.82
CA VAL A 298 -12.44 -11.82 -3.35
C VAL A 298 -13.83 -11.36 -3.74
N LEU A 299 -14.19 -11.58 -5.00
CA LEU A 299 -15.55 -11.42 -5.50
C LEU A 299 -16.15 -12.81 -5.75
N PRO A 300 -17.14 -13.24 -4.94
CA PRO A 300 -17.79 -14.53 -5.10
C PRO A 300 -18.61 -14.60 -6.39
N GLY A 301 -18.98 -15.82 -6.82
CA GLY A 301 -19.82 -16.03 -7.99
C GLY A 301 -19.67 -17.43 -8.55
N ARG A 302 -20.33 -17.70 -9.70
CA ARG A 302 -20.17 -18.95 -10.43
C ARG A 302 -18.71 -19.26 -10.76
N VAL A 303 -17.93 -18.23 -11.01
CA VAL A 303 -16.47 -18.19 -11.10
C VAL A 303 -15.99 -17.25 -10.00
N GLU A 304 -15.23 -17.75 -9.06
CA GLU A 304 -14.61 -16.93 -8.02
C GLU A 304 -13.53 -16.03 -8.65
N ARG A 305 -13.50 -14.77 -8.28
CA ARG A 305 -12.53 -13.80 -8.78
C ARG A 305 -11.68 -13.26 -7.63
N ILE A 306 -10.36 -13.33 -7.76
CA ILE A 306 -9.40 -12.80 -6.78
C ILE A 306 -8.58 -11.72 -7.45
N PHE A 307 -8.53 -10.54 -6.83
CA PHE A 307 -7.72 -9.40 -7.27
C PHE A 307 -6.65 -9.09 -6.23
N ASP A 308 -5.40 -9.13 -6.65
CA ASP A 308 -4.28 -8.79 -5.78
C ASP A 308 -3.17 -8.04 -6.53
N VAL A 309 -2.71 -6.93 -5.99
CA VAL A 309 -1.63 -6.12 -6.58
C VAL A 309 -0.23 -6.67 -6.29
N ALA A 310 -0.10 -7.90 -5.77
CA ALA A 310 1.17 -8.55 -5.52
C ALA A 310 2.06 -8.54 -6.79
N HIS A 311 3.28 -8.02 -6.65
CA HIS A 311 4.21 -7.78 -7.75
C HIS A 311 5.67 -7.99 -7.35
N ASN A 312 5.93 -8.62 -6.22
CA ASN A 312 7.25 -9.07 -5.77
C ASN A 312 7.16 -10.45 -5.11
N PRO A 313 8.26 -11.20 -5.00
CA PRO A 313 8.23 -12.56 -4.50
C PRO A 313 7.57 -12.71 -3.12
N ALA A 314 7.85 -11.81 -2.19
CA ALA A 314 7.29 -11.88 -0.83
C ALA A 314 5.75 -11.68 -0.82
N ALA A 315 5.21 -10.77 -1.63
CA ALA A 315 3.77 -10.60 -1.77
C ALA A 315 3.12 -11.80 -2.46
N ILE A 316 3.79 -12.38 -3.45
CA ILE A 316 3.31 -13.59 -4.15
C ILE A 316 3.28 -14.81 -3.23
N VAL A 317 4.23 -14.97 -2.32
CA VAL A 317 4.18 -16.03 -1.29
C VAL A 317 2.90 -15.92 -0.46
N ASN A 318 2.49 -14.71 -0.07
CA ASN A 318 1.25 -14.48 0.67
C ASN A 318 0.00 -14.82 -0.16
N LEU A 319 -0.04 -14.40 -1.44
CA LEU A 319 -1.14 -14.72 -2.34
C LEU A 319 -1.24 -16.24 -2.59
N ALA A 320 -0.10 -16.91 -2.82
CA ALA A 320 -0.02 -18.36 -2.99
C ALA A 320 -0.53 -19.11 -1.75
N ALA A 321 -0.07 -18.70 -0.55
CA ALA A 321 -0.51 -19.30 0.71
C ALA A 321 -2.01 -19.09 0.96
N PHE A 322 -2.56 -17.93 0.56
CA PHE A 322 -4.00 -17.69 0.63
C PHE A 322 -4.79 -18.62 -0.29
N ILE A 323 -4.32 -18.82 -1.53
CA ILE A 323 -4.96 -19.72 -2.50
C ILE A 323 -4.91 -21.17 -2.00
N ASP A 324 -3.79 -21.62 -1.43
CA ASP A 324 -3.59 -22.98 -0.94
C ASP A 324 -4.51 -23.32 0.25
N LYS A 325 -4.89 -22.33 1.07
CA LYS A 325 -5.79 -22.50 2.22
C LYS A 325 -7.28 -22.46 1.85
N ARG A 326 -7.62 -22.05 0.63
CA ARG A 326 -9.02 -21.99 0.18
C ARG A 326 -9.51 -23.35 -0.31
N ASP A 327 -10.84 -23.47 -0.35
CA ASP A 327 -11.48 -24.64 -0.91
C ASP A 327 -10.95 -24.97 -2.31
N PRO A 328 -10.68 -26.26 -2.59
CA PRO A 328 -10.22 -26.68 -3.90
C PRO A 328 -11.19 -26.24 -4.99
N VAL A 329 -10.65 -25.68 -6.05
CA VAL A 329 -11.39 -25.32 -7.26
C VAL A 329 -11.00 -26.24 -8.42
N ARG A 330 -11.81 -26.26 -9.47
CA ARG A 330 -11.54 -27.05 -10.66
C ARG A 330 -10.26 -26.59 -11.35
N ARG A 331 -10.09 -25.27 -11.55
CA ARG A 331 -8.90 -24.67 -12.16
C ARG A 331 -8.72 -23.24 -11.66
N ASN A 332 -7.47 -22.81 -11.52
CA ASN A 332 -7.14 -21.39 -11.41
C ASN A 332 -6.66 -20.89 -12.78
N LEU A 333 -7.25 -19.83 -13.29
CA LEU A 333 -6.84 -19.09 -14.47
C LEU A 333 -6.21 -17.77 -14.03
N ALA A 334 -5.01 -17.46 -14.50
CA ALA A 334 -4.30 -16.23 -14.17
C ALA A 334 -4.53 -15.17 -15.25
N VAL A 335 -4.90 -13.96 -14.87
CA VAL A 335 -4.75 -12.75 -15.68
C VAL A 335 -3.53 -12.01 -15.14
N PHE A 336 -2.47 -11.88 -15.95
CA PHE A 336 -1.16 -11.52 -15.44
C PHE A 336 -0.41 -10.53 -16.34
N SER A 337 0.19 -9.55 -15.71
CA SER A 337 1.20 -8.66 -16.30
C SER A 337 2.00 -7.97 -15.22
N MET A 338 3.29 -7.70 -15.49
CA MET A 338 4.21 -7.06 -14.53
C MET A 338 5.04 -5.97 -15.19
N LEU A 339 5.66 -5.16 -14.33
CA LEU A 339 6.65 -4.17 -14.75
C LEU A 339 8.03 -4.84 -14.87
N LYS A 340 8.84 -4.39 -15.85
CA LYS A 340 10.17 -4.94 -16.18
C LYS A 340 11.24 -4.79 -15.09
N ASP A 341 11.00 -3.90 -14.12
CA ASP A 341 11.89 -3.69 -12.97
C ASP A 341 11.61 -4.68 -11.81
N LYS A 342 10.73 -5.65 -12.01
CA LYS A 342 10.35 -6.66 -11.01
C LYS A 342 10.87 -8.05 -11.41
N ASP A 343 10.99 -8.93 -10.42
CA ASP A 343 11.42 -10.31 -10.63
C ASP A 343 10.27 -11.18 -11.16
N VAL A 344 10.02 -11.06 -12.47
CA VAL A 344 8.94 -11.79 -13.16
C VAL A 344 9.15 -13.31 -13.07
N ALA A 345 10.40 -13.76 -13.21
CA ALA A 345 10.75 -15.18 -13.23
C ALA A 345 10.40 -15.84 -11.89
N GLU A 346 10.79 -15.24 -10.78
CA GLU A 346 10.51 -15.78 -9.45
C GLU A 346 8.99 -15.74 -9.14
N VAL A 347 8.28 -14.69 -9.55
CA VAL A 347 6.83 -14.61 -9.42
C VAL A 347 6.13 -15.74 -10.17
N VAL A 348 6.53 -16.00 -11.41
CA VAL A 348 5.95 -17.09 -12.21
C VAL A 348 6.31 -18.46 -11.62
N ARG A 349 7.55 -18.66 -11.15
CA ARG A 349 7.99 -19.89 -10.48
C ARG A 349 7.13 -20.19 -9.23
N LEU A 350 6.81 -19.20 -8.44
CA LEU A 350 6.01 -19.34 -7.22
C LEU A 350 4.53 -19.62 -7.51
N MET A 351 3.95 -18.96 -8.53
CA MET A 351 2.52 -19.12 -8.85
C MET A 351 2.25 -20.26 -9.81
N GLY A 352 3.18 -20.61 -10.70
CA GLY A 352 3.03 -21.59 -11.78
C GLY A 352 2.39 -22.91 -11.36
N PRO A 353 2.80 -23.55 -10.26
CA PRO A 353 2.21 -24.81 -9.81
C PRO A 353 0.70 -24.76 -9.51
N ARG A 354 0.14 -23.54 -9.32
CA ARG A 354 -1.27 -23.30 -8.98
C ARG A 354 -2.12 -22.90 -10.17
N ILE A 355 -1.51 -22.53 -11.28
CA ILE A 355 -2.17 -21.95 -12.45
C ILE A 355 -2.34 -23.01 -13.54
N ALA A 356 -3.57 -23.17 -14.01
CA ALA A 356 -3.91 -24.09 -15.11
C ALA A 356 -3.90 -23.40 -16.49
N GLY A 357 -3.92 -22.09 -16.53
CA GLY A 357 -3.85 -21.31 -17.77
C GLY A 357 -3.53 -19.85 -17.51
N TRP A 358 -2.65 -19.28 -18.33
CA TRP A 358 -2.20 -17.89 -18.24
C TRP A 358 -2.84 -17.04 -19.34
N HIS A 359 -3.46 -15.95 -18.94
CA HIS A 359 -3.94 -14.88 -19.81
C HIS A 359 -3.04 -13.68 -19.61
N LEU A 360 -2.01 -13.59 -20.45
CA LEU A 360 -1.02 -12.52 -20.40
C LEU A 360 -1.49 -11.29 -21.16
N THR A 361 -1.12 -10.11 -20.69
CA THR A 361 -1.54 -8.87 -21.32
C THR A 361 -0.47 -7.79 -21.29
N GLN A 362 -0.55 -6.87 -22.27
CA GLN A 362 0.27 -5.66 -22.31
C GLN A 362 -0.35 -4.58 -21.40
N LEU A 363 0.48 -3.93 -20.57
CA LEU A 363 0.09 -2.74 -19.83
C LEU A 363 0.41 -1.48 -20.65
N ASP A 364 -0.43 -0.45 -20.53
CA ASP A 364 -0.15 0.88 -21.07
C ASP A 364 0.81 1.64 -20.13
N SER A 365 2.07 1.27 -20.19
CA SER A 365 3.13 1.87 -19.39
C SER A 365 4.49 1.65 -20.07
N PRO A 366 5.37 2.66 -20.14
CA PRO A 366 6.74 2.49 -20.65
C PRO A 366 7.60 1.57 -19.76
N ARG A 367 7.14 1.27 -18.56
CA ARG A 367 7.76 0.34 -17.62
C ARG A 367 7.22 -1.08 -17.75
N ALA A 368 6.18 -1.33 -18.55
CA ALA A 368 5.62 -2.67 -18.72
C ALA A 368 6.68 -3.64 -19.28
N THR A 369 6.64 -4.89 -18.82
CA THR A 369 7.32 -5.98 -19.50
C THR A 369 6.68 -6.19 -20.86
N PRO A 370 7.44 -6.22 -21.97
CA PRO A 370 6.87 -6.52 -23.29
C PRO A 370 6.14 -7.86 -23.28
N LEU A 371 4.99 -7.92 -23.94
CA LEU A 371 4.10 -9.09 -23.86
C LEU A 371 4.79 -10.38 -24.30
N GLN A 372 5.61 -10.34 -25.34
CA GLN A 372 6.36 -11.51 -25.80
C GLN A 372 7.41 -11.96 -24.76
N GLU A 373 8.17 -11.03 -24.18
CA GLU A 373 9.12 -11.34 -23.12
C GLU A 373 8.44 -11.97 -21.89
N LEU A 374 7.25 -11.45 -21.53
CA LEU A 374 6.44 -12.02 -20.45
C LEU A 374 6.02 -13.46 -20.77
N ALA A 375 5.61 -13.72 -22.02
CA ALA A 375 5.22 -15.06 -22.48
C ALA A 375 6.41 -16.03 -22.45
N ASP A 376 7.59 -15.59 -22.87
CA ASP A 376 8.81 -16.41 -22.87
C ASP A 376 9.24 -16.79 -21.44
N VAL A 377 9.13 -15.86 -20.49
CA VAL A 377 9.40 -16.12 -19.07
C VAL A 377 8.37 -17.12 -18.50
N VAL A 378 7.09 -16.94 -18.81
CA VAL A 378 6.04 -17.87 -18.34
C VAL A 378 6.24 -19.25 -18.93
N ALA A 379 6.55 -19.38 -20.22
CA ALA A 379 6.82 -20.67 -20.87
C ALA A 379 8.05 -21.40 -20.30
N THR A 380 9.04 -20.64 -19.80
CA THR A 380 10.23 -21.21 -19.17
C THR A 380 9.94 -21.81 -17.78
N HIS A 381 9.01 -21.22 -17.02
CA HIS A 381 8.77 -21.56 -15.62
C HIS A 381 7.41 -22.21 -15.35
N SER A 382 6.56 -22.38 -16.39
CA SER A 382 5.24 -23.01 -16.28
C SER A 382 4.95 -23.84 -17.53
N SER A 383 4.37 -25.01 -17.34
CA SER A 383 3.90 -25.89 -18.44
C SER A 383 2.43 -25.65 -18.82
N SER A 384 1.77 -24.69 -18.19
CA SER A 384 0.36 -24.39 -18.40
C SER A 384 0.12 -23.62 -19.70
N ASP A 385 -1.09 -23.72 -20.24
CA ASP A 385 -1.52 -23.03 -21.46
C ASP A 385 -1.35 -21.51 -21.35
N ILE A 386 -0.82 -20.88 -22.39
CA ILE A 386 -0.54 -19.43 -22.44
C ILE A 386 -1.35 -18.81 -23.55
N LYS A 387 -2.07 -17.75 -23.22
CA LYS A 387 -2.81 -16.90 -24.15
C LYS A 387 -2.42 -15.46 -23.98
N MET A 388 -2.20 -14.74 -25.08
CA MET A 388 -1.76 -13.34 -25.10
C MET A 388 -2.87 -12.43 -25.58
N TRP A 389 -3.04 -11.29 -24.93
CA TRP A 389 -4.13 -10.34 -25.21
C TRP A 389 -3.59 -8.91 -25.27
N PRO A 390 -4.18 -8.04 -26.10
CA PRO A 390 -3.65 -6.71 -26.35
C PRO A 390 -3.74 -5.78 -25.13
N ASP A 391 -4.74 -5.97 -24.26
CA ASP A 391 -5.00 -5.09 -23.12
C ASP A 391 -5.61 -5.87 -21.93
N PRO A 392 -5.58 -5.29 -20.70
CA PRO A 392 -6.09 -5.93 -19.49
C PRO A 392 -7.55 -6.38 -19.54
N LEU A 393 -8.43 -5.56 -20.14
CA LEU A 393 -9.87 -5.86 -20.19
C LEU A 393 -10.17 -7.02 -21.11
N HIS A 394 -9.48 -7.10 -22.25
CA HIS A 394 -9.56 -8.25 -23.15
C HIS A 394 -9.09 -9.53 -22.44
N ALA A 395 -7.93 -9.49 -21.78
CA ALA A 395 -7.41 -10.64 -21.05
C ALA A 395 -8.40 -11.14 -20.00
N TYR A 396 -8.98 -10.23 -19.22
CA TYR A 396 -9.95 -10.56 -18.18
C TYR A 396 -11.25 -11.13 -18.76
N LYS A 397 -11.85 -10.47 -19.76
CA LYS A 397 -13.08 -10.94 -20.42
C LYS A 397 -12.90 -12.35 -21.00
N MET A 398 -11.78 -12.59 -21.66
CA MET A 398 -11.51 -13.92 -22.25
C MET A 398 -11.24 -14.99 -21.18
N ALA A 399 -10.57 -14.65 -20.07
CA ALA A 399 -10.43 -15.54 -18.93
C ALA A 399 -11.80 -15.92 -18.36
N MET A 400 -12.69 -14.95 -18.17
CA MET A 400 -14.06 -15.18 -17.67
C MET A 400 -14.91 -16.00 -18.63
N GLN A 401 -14.80 -15.78 -19.95
CA GLN A 401 -15.52 -16.57 -20.97
C GLN A 401 -15.06 -18.03 -21.02
N LEU A 402 -13.78 -18.29 -20.82
CA LEU A 402 -13.19 -19.62 -20.82
C LEU A 402 -13.35 -20.34 -19.48
N ALA A 403 -13.60 -19.60 -18.41
CA ALA A 403 -13.85 -20.16 -17.08
C ALA A 403 -15.23 -20.83 -17.01
N ARG A 404 -15.28 -21.93 -16.29
CA ARG A 404 -16.50 -22.71 -16.03
C ARG A 404 -16.91 -22.57 -14.57
N SER A 405 -18.13 -22.94 -14.26
CA SER A 405 -18.58 -23.01 -12.86
C SER A 405 -17.61 -23.86 -12.02
N GLY A 406 -17.15 -23.31 -10.89
CA GLY A 406 -16.16 -23.93 -10.01
C GLY A 406 -14.70 -23.65 -10.41
N ASP A 407 -14.44 -22.86 -11.46
CA ASP A 407 -13.11 -22.30 -11.72
C ASP A 407 -12.91 -21.01 -10.90
N ARG A 408 -11.64 -20.59 -10.78
CA ARG A 408 -11.22 -19.32 -10.16
C ARG A 408 -10.39 -18.50 -11.16
N VAL A 409 -10.65 -17.21 -11.26
CA VAL A 409 -9.83 -16.27 -12.01
C VAL A 409 -9.05 -15.39 -11.02
N ILE A 410 -7.72 -15.36 -11.17
CA ILE A 410 -6.81 -14.62 -10.32
C ILE A 410 -6.15 -13.53 -11.14
N VAL A 411 -6.38 -12.27 -10.78
CA VAL A 411 -5.80 -11.09 -11.42
C VAL A 411 -4.69 -10.55 -10.52
N PHE A 412 -3.43 -10.60 -10.98
CA PHE A 412 -2.30 -10.16 -10.16
C PHE A 412 -1.08 -9.72 -10.98
N GLY A 413 -0.09 -9.13 -10.31
CA GLY A 413 1.22 -8.75 -10.85
C GLY A 413 1.47 -7.25 -10.98
N SER A 414 0.44 -6.40 -10.94
CA SER A 414 0.62 -4.95 -11.04
C SER A 414 -0.61 -4.17 -10.55
N PHE A 415 -0.39 -3.01 -9.94
CA PHE A 415 -1.45 -2.03 -9.68
C PHE A 415 -2.16 -1.58 -10.96
N TYR A 416 -1.41 -1.40 -12.05
CA TYR A 416 -1.98 -1.00 -13.34
C TYR A 416 -2.96 -2.04 -13.89
N LEU A 417 -2.60 -3.33 -13.79
CA LEU A 417 -3.45 -4.43 -14.25
C LEU A 417 -4.74 -4.50 -13.43
N VAL A 418 -4.57 -4.59 -12.11
CA VAL A 418 -5.70 -4.76 -11.18
C VAL A 418 -6.62 -3.55 -11.22
N GLY A 419 -6.06 -2.33 -11.24
CA GLY A 419 -6.84 -1.10 -11.31
C GLY A 419 -7.66 -0.97 -12.58
N ALA A 420 -7.07 -1.25 -13.74
CA ALA A 420 -7.78 -1.20 -15.03
C ALA A 420 -9.00 -2.14 -15.05
N ILE A 421 -8.85 -3.34 -14.49
CA ILE A 421 -9.93 -4.33 -14.47
C ILE A 421 -10.98 -3.98 -13.40
N LEU A 422 -10.57 -3.60 -12.19
CA LEU A 422 -11.51 -3.24 -11.12
C LEU A 422 -12.36 -2.02 -11.50
N LYS A 423 -11.80 -1.04 -12.19
CA LYS A 423 -12.56 0.09 -12.73
C LYS A 423 -13.73 -0.39 -13.59
N SER A 424 -13.47 -1.30 -14.52
CA SER A 424 -14.51 -1.85 -15.41
C SER A 424 -15.53 -2.72 -14.65
N VAL A 425 -15.10 -3.49 -13.66
CA VAL A 425 -15.99 -4.35 -12.84
C VAL A 425 -16.93 -3.51 -11.98
N SER A 426 -16.47 -2.36 -11.46
CA SER A 426 -17.33 -1.45 -10.67
C SER A 426 -18.34 -0.67 -11.52
N GLU A 427 -18.04 -0.45 -12.79
CA GLU A 427 -18.92 0.27 -13.73
C GLU A 427 -20.01 -0.64 -14.37
N ASP A 428 -19.86 -1.96 -14.30
CA ASP A 428 -20.81 -2.93 -14.88
C ASP A 428 -21.40 -3.87 -13.81
N PRO A 429 -22.52 -3.47 -13.15
CA PRO A 429 -23.18 -4.25 -12.10
C PRO A 429 -23.69 -5.62 -12.56
N LEU A 430 -23.80 -5.88 -13.87
CA LEU A 430 -24.25 -7.18 -14.43
C LEU A 430 -23.12 -8.23 -14.47
N GLN A 431 -21.88 -7.85 -14.19
CA GLN A 431 -20.73 -8.75 -14.07
C GLN A 431 -20.30 -9.01 -12.60
N ALA A 432 -21.04 -8.44 -11.64
CA ALA A 432 -20.81 -8.63 -10.20
C ALA A 432 -21.34 -9.97 -9.67
#